data_4cf8c686873de3955763c25537dc7340
#
_entry.id   4cf8c686873de3955763c25537dc7340
#
_cell.length_a   1.000
_cell.length_b   1.000
_cell.length_c   1.000
_cell.angle_alpha   90.00
_cell.angle_beta   90.00
_cell.angle_gamma   90.00
#
_symmetry.space_group_name_H-M   'P 1'
#
loop_
_entity.id
_entity.type
_entity.pdbx_description
1 polymer ?
#
loop_
_entity_poly.entity_id
_entity_poly.type
_entity_poly.pdbx_seq_one_letter_code
_entity_poly.pdbx_strand_id
1 'polypeptide(L)'
;MSSSVENQAPQAPTKNKKHQRKRVLTLLTTLFVLVGCVWFVYWFLVLRHHQETDDAYVAGNQEQLMSQVSGSVTRVNVDNTNFVKQGAVLVELDATDAQLAFERAQTALANSVRQTHQLMINNKQYQANRAMILDTPLQQQPGVQQAATDLRDAWLALQRTRIVSPVDGYISRRSVQVGARIMPSSALMAVVPAHHLWVNANFKETQLANMRIGQPVTVVSDIYGDDVVYQGKVVGLDMGTGSAFSLLPAQNATGNWIKVVQRLPVCIELDAQQLAEHPLRIGLSTLVKVDTANVDGKVLSDAPRSAPAYQIDALTLDLTPVNTLIDTIIRANAE
;
A
#
# COMPACT_ATOMS: atom_id res chain seq x y z
N MET A 1 -61.79 -13.65 -98.55
CA MET A 1 -60.59 -14.18 -99.08
C MET A 1 -59.48 -13.26 -98.68
N SER A 2 -58.70 -13.59 -97.65
CA SER A 2 -57.37 -13.11 -97.39
C SER A 2 -56.95 -13.70 -96.07
N SER A 3 -56.12 -14.70 -96.13
CA SER A 3 -55.45 -15.36 -94.98
C SER A 3 -54.35 -14.52 -94.45
N SER A 4 -54.46 -14.12 -93.22
CA SER A 4 -53.39 -13.47 -92.49
C SER A 4 -52.47 -14.53 -91.86
N VAL A 5 -51.23 -14.57 -92.34
CA VAL A 5 -50.16 -15.40 -91.75
C VAL A 5 -49.62 -14.74 -90.48
N GLU A 6 -49.79 -15.39 -89.33
CA GLU A 6 -49.27 -15.00 -88.07
C GLU A 6 -47.81 -15.45 -87.93
N ASN A 7 -46.92 -14.48 -87.85
CA ASN A 7 -45.48 -14.67 -87.84
C ASN A 7 -45.05 -14.90 -86.34
N GLN A 8 -44.80 -16.15 -85.93
CA GLN A 8 -44.24 -16.51 -84.65
C GLN A 8 -42.77 -16.22 -84.61
N ALA A 9 -42.39 -15.24 -83.81
CA ALA A 9 -40.96 -14.97 -83.43
C ALA A 9 -40.40 -16.06 -82.53
N PRO A 10 -39.11 -16.48 -82.71
CA PRO A 10 -38.54 -17.57 -81.93
C PRO A 10 -38.22 -17.08 -80.46
N GLN A 11 -38.80 -17.80 -79.50
CA GLN A 11 -38.52 -17.61 -78.08
C GLN A 11 -37.06 -18.03 -77.79
N ALA A 12 -36.25 -17.08 -77.40
CA ALA A 12 -34.88 -17.32 -76.90
C ALA A 12 -34.89 -18.19 -75.60
N PRO A 13 -33.99 -19.16 -75.45
CA PRO A 13 -33.96 -20.03 -74.27
C PRO A 13 -33.61 -19.26 -73.02
N THR A 14 -34.51 -19.17 -72.05
CA THR A 14 -34.26 -18.62 -70.71
C THR A 14 -33.29 -19.53 -69.96
N LYS A 15 -32.02 -19.30 -70.18
CA LYS A 15 -30.93 -20.00 -69.52
C LYS A 15 -31.01 -19.85 -67.99
N ASN A 16 -31.29 -20.95 -67.39
CA ASN A 16 -31.13 -21.41 -65.98
C ASN A 16 -30.56 -20.41 -64.93
N LYS A 17 -31.19 -19.26 -64.75
CA LYS A 17 -30.82 -18.31 -63.64
C LYS A 17 -31.14 -18.87 -62.23
N LYS A 18 -32.06 -19.88 -62.16
CA LYS A 18 -32.41 -20.54 -60.89
C LYS A 18 -31.25 -21.40 -60.30
N HIS A 19 -30.46 -22.10 -61.07
CA HIS A 19 -29.35 -22.93 -60.63
C HIS A 19 -28.15 -22.09 -60.25
N GLN A 20 -27.88 -21.00 -60.94
CA GLN A 20 -26.82 -20.06 -60.56
C GLN A 20 -27.15 -19.32 -59.25
N ARG A 21 -28.38 -18.90 -59.06
CA ARG A 21 -28.86 -18.30 -57.79
C ARG A 21 -28.76 -19.29 -56.63
N LYS A 22 -29.11 -20.56 -56.80
CA LYS A 22 -28.94 -21.59 -55.76
C LYS A 22 -27.48 -21.83 -55.42
N ARG A 23 -26.56 -21.92 -56.41
CA ARG A 23 -25.11 -22.09 -56.18
C ARG A 23 -24.50 -20.87 -55.49
N VAL A 24 -24.89 -19.66 -55.86
CA VAL A 24 -24.42 -18.43 -55.18
C VAL A 24 -24.96 -18.37 -53.76
N LEU A 25 -26.22 -18.75 -53.54
CA LEU A 25 -26.82 -18.78 -52.21
C LEU A 25 -26.13 -19.82 -51.30
N THR A 26 -25.89 -21.04 -51.84
CA THR A 26 -25.16 -22.08 -51.08
C THR A 26 -23.71 -21.68 -50.79
N LEU A 27 -23.03 -21.03 -51.73
CA LEU A 27 -21.66 -20.50 -51.47
C LEU A 27 -21.66 -19.41 -50.39
N LEU A 28 -22.64 -18.49 -50.44
CA LEU A 28 -22.80 -17.44 -49.41
C LEU A 28 -23.13 -18.04 -48.03
N THR A 29 -24.03 -19.01 -47.95
CA THR A 29 -24.33 -19.69 -46.67
C THR A 29 -23.14 -20.48 -46.14
N THR A 30 -22.39 -21.18 -47.01
CA THR A 30 -21.18 -21.91 -46.61
C THR A 30 -20.12 -20.96 -46.09
N LEU A 31 -19.94 -19.82 -46.78
CA LEU A 31 -18.98 -18.76 -46.32
C LEU A 31 -19.40 -18.20 -44.96
N PHE A 32 -20.71 -17.93 -44.78
CA PHE A 32 -21.22 -17.40 -43.51
C PHE A 32 -21.08 -18.40 -42.35
N VAL A 33 -21.31 -19.69 -42.60
CA VAL A 33 -21.08 -20.75 -41.62
C VAL A 33 -19.59 -20.88 -41.30
N LEU A 34 -18.70 -20.77 -42.30
CA LEU A 34 -17.25 -20.85 -42.10
C LEU A 34 -16.74 -19.68 -41.26
N VAL A 35 -17.20 -18.45 -41.56
CA VAL A 35 -16.88 -17.26 -40.74
C VAL A 35 -17.45 -17.42 -39.33
N GLY A 36 -18.67 -17.94 -39.17
CA GLY A 36 -19.25 -18.25 -37.86
C GLY A 36 -18.45 -19.29 -37.08
N CYS A 37 -17.98 -20.35 -37.74
CA CYS A 37 -17.13 -21.37 -37.11
C CYS A 37 -15.77 -20.78 -36.68
N VAL A 38 -15.11 -19.97 -37.51
CA VAL A 38 -13.88 -19.30 -37.18
C VAL A 38 -14.07 -18.34 -35.99
N TRP A 39 -15.15 -17.56 -36.03
CA TRP A 39 -15.52 -16.68 -34.91
C TRP A 39 -15.78 -17.45 -33.62
N PHE A 40 -16.54 -18.58 -33.71
CA PHE A 40 -16.84 -19.44 -32.56
C PHE A 40 -15.56 -20.04 -31.97
N VAL A 41 -14.64 -20.53 -32.80
CA VAL A 41 -13.35 -21.07 -32.40
C VAL A 41 -12.51 -19.96 -31.74
N TYR A 42 -12.44 -18.78 -32.31
CA TYR A 42 -11.73 -17.62 -31.73
C TYR A 42 -12.35 -17.22 -30.37
N TRP A 43 -13.68 -17.14 -30.28
CA TRP A 43 -14.38 -16.85 -29.02
C TRP A 43 -14.11 -17.92 -27.97
N PHE A 44 -14.14 -19.20 -28.34
CA PHE A 44 -13.94 -20.31 -27.44
C PHE A 44 -12.49 -20.42 -26.93
N LEU A 45 -11.50 -20.16 -27.77
CA LEU A 45 -10.07 -20.28 -27.43
C LEU A 45 -9.50 -19.04 -26.76
N VAL A 46 -10.00 -17.84 -27.10
CA VAL A 46 -9.37 -16.58 -26.67
C VAL A 46 -10.29 -15.79 -25.73
N LEU A 47 -11.48 -15.41 -26.19
CA LEU A 47 -12.35 -14.47 -25.46
C LEU A 47 -12.94 -15.07 -24.17
N ARG A 48 -13.17 -16.38 -24.15
CA ARG A 48 -13.77 -17.04 -22.98
C ARG A 48 -12.86 -17.03 -21.75
N HIS A 49 -11.55 -16.91 -21.94
CA HIS A 49 -10.56 -17.00 -20.88
C HIS A 49 -10.12 -15.63 -20.30
N HIS A 50 -10.71 -14.54 -20.78
CA HIS A 50 -10.41 -13.22 -20.26
C HIS A 50 -11.56 -12.71 -19.40
N GLN A 51 -11.23 -12.24 -18.21
CA GLN A 51 -12.16 -11.55 -17.33
C GLN A 51 -11.74 -10.08 -17.23
N GLU A 52 -12.68 -9.18 -17.48
CA GLU A 52 -12.41 -7.74 -17.53
C GLU A 52 -13.30 -7.00 -16.55
N THR A 53 -12.76 -5.98 -15.91
CA THR A 53 -13.48 -5.02 -15.07
C THR A 53 -12.93 -3.61 -15.24
N ASP A 54 -13.82 -2.64 -15.27
CA ASP A 54 -13.57 -1.20 -15.23
C ASP A 54 -13.73 -0.62 -13.80
N ASP A 55 -14.25 -1.43 -12.87
CA ASP A 55 -14.36 -1.08 -11.46
C ASP A 55 -13.08 -1.47 -10.73
N ALA A 56 -12.00 -0.78 -11.07
CA ALA A 56 -10.68 -1.05 -10.53
C ALA A 56 -9.94 0.27 -10.25
N TYR A 57 -9.27 0.33 -9.11
CA TYR A 57 -8.61 1.54 -8.63
C TYR A 57 -7.20 1.24 -8.15
N VAL A 58 -6.29 2.17 -8.46
CA VAL A 58 -4.95 2.15 -7.91
C VAL A 58 -5.01 2.36 -6.40
N ALA A 59 -4.42 1.48 -5.65
CA ALA A 59 -4.31 1.52 -4.20
C ALA A 59 -2.84 1.52 -3.78
N GLY A 60 -2.59 1.87 -2.53
CA GLY A 60 -1.24 1.90 -1.97
C GLY A 60 -1.29 2.25 -0.49
N ASN A 61 -0.18 2.05 0.20
CA ASN A 61 -0.04 2.47 1.57
C ASN A 61 -0.02 4.00 1.65
N GLN A 62 -0.65 4.52 2.68
CA GLN A 62 -0.61 5.93 3.04
C GLN A 62 -0.09 5.99 4.48
N GLU A 63 1.19 6.28 4.64
CA GLU A 63 1.81 6.39 5.96
C GLU A 63 1.41 7.70 6.60
N GLN A 64 0.42 7.65 7.49
CA GLN A 64 -0.07 8.81 8.19
C GLN A 64 0.90 9.21 9.31
N LEU A 65 1.55 10.36 9.16
CA LEU A 65 2.44 10.92 10.16
C LEU A 65 1.65 11.60 11.27
N MET A 66 1.94 11.19 12.48
CA MET A 66 1.35 11.76 13.71
C MET A 66 2.48 12.21 14.64
N SER A 67 2.20 13.24 15.44
CA SER A 67 3.12 13.65 16.50
C SER A 67 3.08 12.65 17.65
N GLN A 68 4.25 12.35 18.22
CA GLN A 68 4.41 11.56 19.44
C GLN A 68 4.50 12.43 20.71
N VAL A 69 4.82 13.72 20.52
CA VAL A 69 4.97 14.69 21.61
C VAL A 69 4.12 15.94 21.35
N SER A 70 3.77 16.66 22.40
CA SER A 70 3.11 17.96 22.26
C SER A 70 4.14 19.07 22.07
N GLY A 71 3.78 20.07 21.25
CA GLY A 71 4.64 21.25 21.03
C GLY A 71 4.05 22.20 20.02
N SER A 72 4.64 23.39 19.93
CA SER A 72 4.33 24.36 18.88
C SER A 72 5.19 24.09 17.65
N VAL A 73 4.62 24.15 16.46
CA VAL A 73 5.35 23.95 15.21
C VAL A 73 6.20 25.19 14.91
N THR A 74 7.49 25.05 14.87
CA THR A 74 8.44 26.12 14.53
C THR A 74 8.78 26.14 13.06
N ARG A 75 8.83 24.95 12.42
CA ARG A 75 9.17 24.84 11.00
C ARG A 75 8.45 23.66 10.35
N VAL A 76 8.04 23.86 9.10
CA VAL A 76 7.55 22.82 8.18
C VAL A 76 8.44 22.88 6.94
N ASN A 77 9.21 21.81 6.70
CA ASN A 77 10.24 21.77 5.67
C ASN A 77 9.72 21.31 4.30
N VAL A 78 8.47 20.86 4.23
CA VAL A 78 7.90 20.24 3.04
C VAL A 78 6.46 20.72 2.80
N ASP A 79 6.02 20.61 1.55
CA ASP A 79 4.62 20.85 1.17
C ASP A 79 4.06 19.67 0.39
N ASN A 80 2.73 19.69 0.12
CA ASN A 80 2.09 18.67 -0.71
C ASN A 80 2.84 18.51 -2.03
N THR A 81 2.90 17.28 -2.51
CA THR A 81 3.59 16.86 -3.74
C THR A 81 5.13 16.83 -3.69
N ASN A 82 5.76 17.30 -2.60
CA ASN A 82 7.21 17.17 -2.48
C ASN A 82 7.61 15.71 -2.29
N PHE A 83 8.69 15.31 -2.98
CA PHE A 83 9.34 14.03 -2.73
C PHE A 83 10.24 14.14 -1.50
N VAL A 84 10.19 13.12 -0.65
CA VAL A 84 11.00 13.03 0.57
C VAL A 84 11.66 11.67 0.68
N LYS A 85 12.86 11.65 1.25
CA LYS A 85 13.56 10.42 1.58
C LYS A 85 13.25 9.99 3.00
N GLN A 86 13.35 8.70 3.25
CA GLN A 86 13.30 8.12 4.59
C GLN A 86 14.29 8.84 5.53
N GLY A 87 13.84 9.20 6.75
CA GLY A 87 14.64 9.93 7.73
C GLY A 87 14.77 11.44 7.51
N ALA A 88 14.25 11.99 6.40
CA ALA A 88 14.22 13.44 6.19
C ALA A 88 13.33 14.13 7.22
N VAL A 89 13.79 15.24 7.81
CA VAL A 89 13.02 16.03 8.79
C VAL A 89 11.93 16.82 8.05
N LEU A 90 10.69 16.54 8.38
CA LEU A 90 9.50 17.14 7.75
C LEU A 90 8.93 18.29 8.55
N VAL A 91 8.85 18.12 9.87
CA VAL A 91 8.32 19.11 10.80
C VAL A 91 9.24 19.23 12.02
N GLU A 92 9.47 20.44 12.47
CA GLU A 92 10.21 20.74 13.70
C GLU A 92 9.27 21.41 14.69
N LEU A 93 9.29 20.92 15.92
CA LEU A 93 8.58 21.50 17.05
C LEU A 93 9.52 22.36 17.87
N ASP A 94 8.97 23.26 18.65
CA ASP A 94 9.72 23.95 19.68
C ASP A 94 10.32 22.92 20.67
N ALA A 95 11.64 22.82 20.67
CA ALA A 95 12.38 21.87 21.46
C ALA A 95 12.85 22.45 22.82
N THR A 96 12.51 23.71 23.14
CA THR A 96 13.04 24.41 24.32
C THR A 96 12.78 23.65 25.61
N ASP A 97 11.53 23.23 25.84
CA ASP A 97 11.16 22.50 27.05
C ASP A 97 11.83 21.11 27.10
N ALA A 98 11.88 20.41 25.98
CA ALA A 98 12.52 19.10 25.87
C ALA A 98 14.05 19.18 26.07
N GLN A 99 14.69 20.24 25.55
CA GLN A 99 16.10 20.50 25.72
C GLN A 99 16.43 20.76 27.20
N LEU A 100 15.62 21.63 27.86
CA LEU A 100 15.80 21.90 29.30
C LEU A 100 15.56 20.65 30.16
N ALA A 101 14.61 19.82 29.82
CA ALA A 101 14.35 18.55 30.49
C ALA A 101 15.55 17.60 30.33
N PHE A 102 16.13 17.53 29.14
CA PHE A 102 17.34 16.73 28.88
C PHE A 102 18.55 17.21 29.68
N GLU A 103 18.80 18.50 29.74
CA GLU A 103 19.91 19.08 30.55
C GLU A 103 19.72 18.86 32.07
N ARG A 104 18.48 18.95 32.55
CA ARG A 104 18.13 18.60 33.94
C ARG A 104 18.40 17.13 34.22
N ALA A 105 18.04 16.23 33.34
CA ALA A 105 18.28 14.80 33.50
C ALA A 105 19.77 14.46 33.47
N GLN A 106 20.58 15.13 32.63
CA GLN A 106 22.06 15.01 32.68
C GLN A 106 22.62 15.41 34.02
N THR A 107 22.19 16.54 34.57
CA THR A 107 22.61 17.04 35.86
C THR A 107 22.18 16.11 37.00
N ALA A 108 20.99 15.57 36.94
CA ALA A 108 20.47 14.61 37.90
C ALA A 108 21.29 13.31 37.92
N LEU A 109 21.64 12.78 36.73
CA LEU A 109 22.51 11.62 36.61
C LEU A 109 23.88 11.89 37.23
N ALA A 110 24.51 13.01 36.88
CA ALA A 110 25.82 13.38 37.44
C ALA A 110 25.79 13.50 38.99
N ASN A 111 24.71 14.07 39.54
CA ASN A 111 24.52 14.17 41.00
C ASN A 111 24.30 12.79 41.64
N SER A 112 23.47 11.94 41.02
CA SER A 112 23.24 10.58 41.53
C SER A 112 24.51 9.74 41.53
N VAL A 113 25.34 9.86 40.50
CA VAL A 113 26.64 9.18 40.41
C VAL A 113 27.57 9.63 41.56
N ARG A 114 27.74 10.95 41.76
CA ARG A 114 28.57 11.50 42.81
C ARG A 114 28.10 11.10 44.22
N GLN A 115 26.80 11.21 44.47
CA GLN A 115 26.20 10.81 45.73
C GLN A 115 26.41 9.32 46.03
N THR A 116 26.14 8.48 45.03
CA THR A 116 26.32 7.02 45.17
C THR A 116 27.79 6.66 45.36
N HIS A 117 28.70 7.29 44.61
CA HIS A 117 30.13 7.08 44.78
C HIS A 117 30.63 7.47 46.20
N GLN A 118 30.19 8.62 46.71
CA GLN A 118 30.51 9.02 48.10
C GLN A 118 29.97 8.05 49.14
N LEU A 119 28.72 7.56 48.97
CA LEU A 119 28.15 6.54 49.85
C LEU A 119 28.96 5.23 49.80
N MET A 120 29.44 4.82 48.63
CA MET A 120 30.27 3.63 48.48
C MET A 120 31.63 3.81 49.17
N ILE A 121 32.29 4.98 49.07
CA ILE A 121 33.53 5.28 49.74
C ILE A 121 33.35 5.29 51.24
N ASN A 122 32.33 5.99 51.75
CA ASN A 122 32.03 6.05 53.18
C ASN A 122 31.71 4.67 53.75
N ASN A 123 30.95 3.83 53.04
CA ASN A 123 30.64 2.46 53.45
C ASN A 123 31.88 1.57 53.47
N LYS A 124 32.80 1.72 52.51
CA LYS A 124 34.09 0.99 52.53
C LYS A 124 34.91 1.33 53.79
N GLN A 125 34.84 2.56 54.25
CA GLN A 125 35.53 3.04 55.44
C GLN A 125 34.92 2.52 56.75
N TYR A 126 33.58 2.29 56.78
CA TYR A 126 32.83 1.87 57.98
C TYR A 126 32.60 0.35 58.09
N GLN A 127 32.74 -0.42 57.01
CA GLN A 127 32.37 -1.83 57.01
C GLN A 127 33.42 -2.74 56.37
N ALA A 128 34.42 -3.08 57.14
CA ALA A 128 35.31 -4.21 56.83
C ALA A 128 34.55 -5.60 56.85
N ASN A 129 33.29 -5.64 57.28
CA ASN A 129 32.53 -6.90 57.51
C ASN A 129 31.20 -7.06 56.78
N ARG A 130 30.85 -6.21 55.81
CA ARG A 130 29.65 -6.40 54.97
C ARG A 130 29.96 -6.30 53.48
N ALA A 131 30.65 -7.31 53.00
CA ALA A 131 31.13 -7.43 51.61
C ALA A 131 30.02 -7.49 50.54
N MET A 132 28.73 -7.58 50.87
CA MET A 132 27.68 -7.97 49.95
C MET A 132 27.00 -6.82 49.16
N ILE A 133 27.22 -5.54 49.52
CA ILE A 133 26.61 -4.38 48.83
C ILE A 133 27.63 -3.62 47.97
N LEU A 134 28.92 -3.93 48.12
CA LEU A 134 30.03 -3.16 47.54
C LEU A 134 30.58 -3.72 46.22
N ASP A 135 30.14 -4.94 45.81
CA ASP A 135 30.58 -5.56 44.56
C ASP A 135 29.70 -5.20 43.34
N THR A 136 28.61 -4.47 43.58
CA THR A 136 27.73 -4.03 42.46
C THR A 136 28.38 -2.81 41.78
N PRO A 137 28.66 -2.88 40.46
CA PRO A 137 29.23 -1.74 39.75
C PRO A 137 28.36 -0.49 39.90
N LEU A 138 28.98 0.68 39.95
CA LEU A 138 28.30 1.97 40.11
C LEU A 138 27.14 2.17 39.14
N GLN A 139 27.29 1.69 37.88
CA GLN A 139 26.28 1.71 36.83
C GLN A 139 25.04 0.87 37.17
N GLN A 140 25.17 -0.14 38.01
CA GLN A 140 24.07 -1.04 38.41
C GLN A 140 23.40 -0.61 39.72
N GLN A 141 23.82 0.48 40.32
CA GLN A 141 23.18 1.01 41.51
C GLN A 141 21.80 1.59 41.19
N PRO A 142 20.76 1.29 41.97
CA PRO A 142 19.36 1.67 41.63
C PRO A 142 19.18 3.15 41.35
N GLY A 143 19.80 4.03 42.12
CA GLY A 143 19.69 5.47 41.90
C GLY A 143 20.35 5.95 40.60
N VAL A 144 21.46 5.34 40.20
CA VAL A 144 22.15 5.66 38.94
C VAL A 144 21.35 5.10 37.76
N GLN A 145 20.81 3.87 37.87
CA GLN A 145 19.97 3.29 36.85
C GLN A 145 18.69 4.10 36.61
N GLN A 146 18.05 4.56 37.67
CA GLN A 146 16.83 5.39 37.54
C GLN A 146 17.17 6.69 36.81
N ALA A 147 18.23 7.42 37.24
CA ALA A 147 18.64 8.66 36.59
C ALA A 147 19.08 8.46 35.13
N ALA A 148 19.72 7.32 34.82
CA ALA A 148 20.08 6.95 33.45
C ALA A 148 18.83 6.68 32.59
N THR A 149 17.78 6.09 33.16
CA THR A 149 16.51 5.88 32.47
C THR A 149 15.79 7.20 32.22
N ASP A 150 15.73 8.07 33.23
CA ASP A 150 15.15 9.42 33.09
C ASP A 150 15.87 10.25 32.02
N LEU A 151 17.20 10.08 31.90
CA LEU A 151 17.99 10.73 30.84
C LEU A 151 17.65 10.17 29.45
N ARG A 152 17.45 8.85 29.32
CA ARG A 152 16.99 8.25 28.04
C ARG A 152 15.63 8.78 27.65
N ASP A 153 14.71 8.87 28.59
CA ASP A 153 13.35 9.37 28.35
C ASP A 153 13.34 10.83 27.89
N ALA A 154 14.14 11.68 28.55
CA ALA A 154 14.31 13.07 28.17
C ALA A 154 14.98 13.21 26.78
N TRP A 155 15.96 12.38 26.47
CA TRP A 155 16.59 12.34 25.15
C TRP A 155 15.61 11.90 24.06
N LEU A 156 14.81 10.86 24.30
CA LEU A 156 13.78 10.41 23.37
C LEU A 156 12.73 11.51 23.12
N ALA A 157 12.30 12.21 24.17
CA ALA A 157 11.36 13.32 24.03
C ALA A 157 11.96 14.44 23.16
N LEU A 158 13.25 14.75 23.33
CA LEU A 158 13.96 15.72 22.51
C LEU A 158 14.07 15.28 21.04
N GLN A 159 14.44 14.01 20.76
CA GLN A 159 14.51 13.50 19.40
C GLN A 159 13.14 13.55 18.70
N ARG A 160 12.05 13.26 19.42
CA ARG A 160 10.68 13.27 18.91
C ARG A 160 10.13 14.65 18.57
N THR A 161 10.83 15.73 18.92
CA THR A 161 10.49 17.09 18.45
C THR A 161 10.80 17.29 16.97
N ARG A 162 11.61 16.41 16.37
CA ARG A 162 11.91 16.38 14.94
C ARG A 162 11.14 15.23 14.31
N ILE A 163 10.11 15.54 13.54
CA ILE A 163 9.25 14.56 12.90
C ILE A 163 9.85 14.23 11.54
N VAL A 164 10.26 12.97 11.36
CA VAL A 164 10.94 12.48 10.15
C VAL A 164 10.03 11.62 9.28
N SER A 165 10.36 11.52 7.99
CA SER A 165 9.67 10.62 7.08
C SER A 165 9.99 9.16 7.41
N PRO A 166 8.97 8.28 7.54
CA PRO A 166 9.17 6.86 7.79
C PRO A 166 9.64 6.09 6.55
N VAL A 167 9.36 6.59 5.34
CA VAL A 167 9.61 5.94 4.05
C VAL A 167 9.96 6.96 2.98
N ASP A 168 10.53 6.49 1.87
CA ASP A 168 10.65 7.29 0.65
C ASP A 168 9.28 7.46 0.00
N GLY A 169 8.91 8.69 -0.36
CA GLY A 169 7.60 8.91 -0.97
C GLY A 169 7.26 10.38 -1.20
N TYR A 170 6.01 10.61 -1.55
CA TYR A 170 5.47 11.94 -1.80
C TYR A 170 4.55 12.38 -0.66
N ILE A 171 4.70 13.64 -0.26
CA ILE A 171 3.82 14.27 0.75
C ILE A 171 2.43 14.48 0.17
N SER A 172 1.44 14.09 0.97
CA SER A 172 0.02 14.30 0.68
C SER A 172 -0.73 14.72 1.94
N ARG A 173 -1.85 15.43 1.76
CA ARG A 173 -2.76 15.84 2.85
C ARG A 173 -2.07 16.52 4.02
N ARG A 174 -1.13 17.44 3.75
CA ARG A 174 -0.53 18.25 4.80
C ARG A 174 -1.59 19.12 5.48
N SER A 175 -1.82 18.90 6.76
CA SER A 175 -2.74 19.67 7.61
C SER A 175 -2.00 20.59 8.59
N VAL A 176 -0.74 20.28 8.91
CA VAL A 176 0.08 21.02 9.87
C VAL A 176 0.53 22.38 9.29
N GLN A 177 0.54 23.40 10.14
CA GLN A 177 1.02 24.75 9.81
C GLN A 177 2.00 25.27 10.85
N VAL A 178 2.90 26.17 10.45
CA VAL A 178 3.81 26.86 11.37
C VAL A 178 3.00 27.68 12.37
N GLY A 179 3.40 27.64 13.65
CA GLY A 179 2.69 28.29 14.76
C GLY A 179 1.54 27.47 15.34
N ALA A 180 1.12 26.39 14.70
CA ALA A 180 0.09 25.52 15.26
C ALA A 180 0.64 24.78 16.49
N ARG A 181 -0.20 24.63 17.53
CA ARG A 181 0.10 23.74 18.67
C ARG A 181 -0.47 22.37 18.37
N ILE A 182 0.37 21.37 18.41
CA ILE A 182 -0.02 19.98 18.16
C ILE A 182 0.06 19.15 19.45
N MET A 183 -0.72 18.08 19.47
CA MET A 183 -0.77 17.12 20.56
C MET A 183 -0.37 15.73 20.07
N PRO A 184 0.00 14.81 20.96
CA PRO A 184 0.20 13.41 20.57
C PRO A 184 -0.99 12.87 19.77
N SER A 185 -0.71 12.07 18.74
CA SER A 185 -1.71 11.52 17.80
C SER A 185 -2.38 12.53 16.87
N SER A 186 -1.98 13.81 16.86
CA SER A 186 -2.44 14.75 15.83
C SER A 186 -1.89 14.36 14.48
N ALA A 187 -2.78 14.18 13.50
CA ALA A 187 -2.39 13.89 12.11
C ALA A 187 -1.78 15.14 11.48
N LEU A 188 -0.59 15.03 10.93
CA LEU A 188 0.18 16.14 10.36
C LEU A 188 0.15 16.14 8.83
N MET A 189 0.42 15.00 8.23
CA MET A 189 0.46 14.77 6.79
C MET A 189 0.48 13.26 6.52
N ALA A 190 0.39 12.89 5.25
CA ALA A 190 0.60 11.51 4.81
C ALA A 190 1.80 11.45 3.86
N VAL A 191 2.58 10.37 3.94
CA VAL A 191 3.62 10.02 2.96
C VAL A 191 3.12 8.82 2.16
N VAL A 192 3.16 8.94 0.83
CA VAL A 192 2.72 7.90 -0.09
C VAL A 192 3.94 7.34 -0.82
N PRO A 193 4.34 6.08 -0.57
CA PRO A 193 5.42 5.43 -1.31
C PRO A 193 5.01 5.20 -2.77
N ALA A 194 5.75 5.78 -3.72
CA ALA A 194 5.39 5.69 -5.14
C ALA A 194 5.67 4.31 -5.77
N HIS A 195 6.53 3.50 -5.15
CA HIS A 195 7.02 2.24 -5.72
C HIS A 195 6.25 1.00 -5.25
N HIS A 196 5.31 1.15 -4.30
CA HIS A 196 4.53 0.05 -3.74
C HIS A 196 3.04 0.30 -3.94
N LEU A 197 2.64 0.40 -5.21
CA LEU A 197 1.24 0.53 -5.59
C LEU A 197 0.72 -0.79 -6.15
N TRP A 198 -0.54 -1.06 -5.91
CA TRP A 198 -1.27 -2.20 -6.46
C TRP A 198 -2.61 -1.73 -7.01
N VAL A 199 -3.34 -2.61 -7.67
CA VAL A 199 -4.71 -2.32 -8.13
C VAL A 199 -5.68 -3.22 -7.37
N ASN A 200 -6.72 -2.62 -6.81
CA ASN A 200 -7.88 -3.33 -6.30
C ASN A 200 -8.95 -3.35 -7.39
N ALA A 201 -9.14 -4.50 -8.00
CA ALA A 201 -10.10 -4.69 -9.09
C ALA A 201 -11.33 -5.45 -8.58
N ASN A 202 -12.50 -4.85 -8.71
CA ASN A 202 -13.75 -5.41 -8.22
C ASN A 202 -14.41 -6.26 -9.33
N PHE A 203 -14.29 -7.56 -9.25
CA PHE A 203 -14.92 -8.50 -10.18
C PHE A 203 -16.27 -8.98 -9.67
N LYS A 204 -17.22 -9.16 -10.58
CA LYS A 204 -18.52 -9.77 -10.26
C LYS A 204 -18.32 -11.23 -9.80
N GLU A 205 -19.13 -11.71 -8.85
CA GLU A 205 -19.07 -13.09 -8.36
C GLU A 205 -19.09 -14.15 -9.49
N THR A 206 -19.77 -13.84 -10.62
CA THR A 206 -19.83 -14.72 -11.80
C THR A 206 -18.51 -14.82 -12.57
N GLN A 207 -17.60 -13.86 -12.40
CA GLN A 207 -16.30 -13.82 -13.09
C GLN A 207 -15.19 -14.54 -12.31
N LEU A 208 -15.43 -14.85 -11.03
CA LEU A 208 -14.40 -15.37 -10.11
C LEU A 208 -14.18 -16.89 -10.23
N ALA A 209 -15.06 -17.63 -10.90
CA ALA A 209 -15.03 -19.10 -10.92
C ALA A 209 -13.67 -19.70 -11.32
N ASN A 210 -13.01 -19.10 -12.32
CA ASN A 210 -11.70 -19.54 -12.83
C ASN A 210 -10.54 -18.63 -12.43
N MET A 211 -10.77 -17.65 -11.55
CA MET A 211 -9.74 -16.74 -11.11
C MET A 211 -8.85 -17.40 -10.04
N ARG A 212 -7.52 -17.27 -10.20
CA ARG A 212 -6.52 -17.91 -9.33
C ARG A 212 -5.37 -16.95 -9.03
N ILE A 213 -4.75 -17.13 -7.88
CA ILE A 213 -3.52 -16.43 -7.50
C ILE A 213 -2.41 -16.81 -8.49
N GLY A 214 -1.66 -15.82 -8.94
CA GLY A 214 -0.56 -15.96 -9.89
C GLY A 214 -0.95 -15.77 -11.36
N GLN A 215 -2.24 -15.64 -11.70
CA GLN A 215 -2.66 -15.38 -13.09
C GLN A 215 -2.14 -14.04 -13.58
N PRO A 216 -1.71 -13.96 -14.86
CA PRO A 216 -1.24 -12.73 -15.46
C PRO A 216 -2.39 -11.74 -15.69
N VAL A 217 -2.08 -10.48 -15.48
CA VAL A 217 -3.03 -9.37 -15.59
C VAL A 217 -2.42 -8.27 -16.43
N THR A 218 -3.25 -7.67 -17.29
CA THR A 218 -2.93 -6.41 -17.95
C THR A 218 -3.81 -5.30 -17.37
N VAL A 219 -3.18 -4.18 -17.08
CA VAL A 219 -3.85 -3.01 -16.49
C VAL A 219 -3.57 -1.79 -17.37
N VAL A 220 -4.63 -1.09 -17.73
CA VAL A 220 -4.56 0.19 -18.45
C VAL A 220 -5.13 1.27 -17.54
N SER A 221 -4.41 2.38 -17.39
CA SER A 221 -4.89 3.51 -16.59
C SER A 221 -5.34 4.65 -17.51
N ASP A 222 -6.48 5.26 -17.18
CA ASP A 222 -7.06 6.34 -17.98
C ASP A 222 -6.13 7.55 -18.15
N ILE A 223 -5.14 7.73 -17.23
CA ILE A 223 -4.19 8.83 -17.31
C ILE A 223 -3.21 8.69 -18.49
N TYR A 224 -2.90 7.45 -18.89
CA TYR A 224 -1.98 7.16 -19.99
C TYR A 224 -2.67 6.54 -21.21
N GLY A 225 -3.95 6.15 -21.07
CA GLY A 225 -4.71 5.46 -22.12
C GLY A 225 -4.06 4.13 -22.52
N ASP A 226 -4.35 3.70 -23.76
CA ASP A 226 -3.86 2.42 -24.31
C ASP A 226 -2.35 2.43 -24.66
N ASP A 227 -1.69 3.60 -24.57
CA ASP A 227 -0.26 3.73 -24.89
C ASP A 227 0.64 3.06 -23.83
N VAL A 228 0.15 2.91 -22.60
CA VAL A 228 0.87 2.30 -21.50
C VAL A 228 0.06 1.16 -20.89
N VAL A 229 0.55 -0.06 -21.10
CA VAL A 229 -0.05 -1.28 -20.55
C VAL A 229 0.84 -1.84 -19.47
N TYR A 230 0.36 -1.77 -18.22
CA TYR A 230 1.05 -2.35 -17.08
C TYR A 230 0.83 -3.86 -17.03
N GLN A 231 1.90 -4.58 -16.76
CA GLN A 231 1.85 -6.01 -16.48
C GLN A 231 1.73 -6.22 -14.97
N GLY A 232 0.90 -7.16 -14.60
CA GLY A 232 0.70 -7.51 -13.20
C GLY A 232 0.34 -8.97 -13.03
N LYS A 233 0.10 -9.35 -11.80
CA LYS A 233 -0.38 -10.67 -11.43
C LYS A 233 -1.39 -10.60 -10.30
N VAL A 234 -2.33 -11.53 -10.27
CA VAL A 234 -3.25 -11.72 -9.15
C VAL A 234 -2.46 -12.18 -7.92
N VAL A 235 -2.50 -11.40 -6.85
CA VAL A 235 -1.82 -11.73 -5.57
C VAL A 235 -2.78 -12.38 -4.58
N GLY A 236 -4.04 -11.99 -4.63
CA GLY A 236 -5.06 -12.52 -3.74
C GLY A 236 -6.46 -12.07 -4.10
N LEU A 237 -7.42 -12.86 -3.67
CA LEU A 237 -8.85 -12.53 -3.70
C LEU A 237 -9.27 -12.22 -2.25
N ASP A 238 -10.00 -11.14 -2.04
CA ASP A 238 -10.48 -10.77 -0.72
C ASP A 238 -11.49 -11.80 -0.18
N MET A 239 -11.63 -11.87 1.15
CA MET A 239 -12.55 -12.82 1.82
C MET A 239 -13.97 -12.30 1.93
N GLY A 240 -14.23 -11.07 1.51
CA GLY A 240 -15.55 -10.46 1.57
C GLY A 240 -15.80 -9.44 0.49
N THR A 241 -17.09 -9.26 0.17
CA THR A 241 -17.52 -8.24 -0.77
C THR A 241 -17.45 -6.86 -0.13
N GLY A 242 -17.32 -5.82 -0.93
CA GLY A 242 -17.32 -4.44 -0.42
C GLY A 242 -18.55 -4.09 0.41
N SER A 243 -19.72 -4.69 0.11
CA SER A 243 -20.94 -4.52 0.89
C SER A 243 -20.88 -5.21 2.25
N ALA A 244 -20.18 -6.35 2.37
CA ALA A 244 -20.04 -7.08 3.63
C ALA A 244 -19.17 -6.33 4.66
N PHE A 245 -18.17 -5.58 4.17
CA PHE A 245 -17.24 -4.79 5.00
C PHE A 245 -17.61 -3.30 5.08
N SER A 246 -18.75 -2.92 4.50
CA SER A 246 -19.23 -1.54 4.61
C SER A 246 -19.66 -1.21 6.04
N LEU A 247 -19.48 0.06 6.45
CA LEU A 247 -19.87 0.54 7.76
C LEU A 247 -21.38 0.40 8.03
N LEU A 248 -22.20 0.43 6.96
CA LEU A 248 -23.64 0.24 6.95
C LEU A 248 -23.99 -0.78 5.85
N PRO A 249 -23.91 -2.09 6.14
CA PRO A 249 -24.30 -3.10 5.17
C PRO A 249 -25.75 -2.94 4.76
N ALA A 250 -26.02 -2.97 3.46
CA ALA A 250 -27.39 -2.91 2.96
C ALA A 250 -28.16 -4.18 3.38
N GLN A 251 -29.13 -4.03 4.26
CA GLN A 251 -30.03 -5.10 4.69
C GLN A 251 -31.39 -4.92 4.03
N ASN A 252 -31.76 -5.83 3.14
CA ASN A 252 -33.12 -5.93 2.60
C ASN A 252 -33.98 -6.80 3.52
N ALA A 253 -34.26 -6.31 4.74
CA ALA A 253 -35.08 -7.04 5.71
C ALA A 253 -36.59 -6.88 5.48
N THR A 254 -37.03 -5.88 4.68
CA THR A 254 -38.44 -5.58 4.43
C THR A 254 -38.61 -5.11 2.99
N GLY A 255 -39.57 -5.67 2.26
CA GLY A 255 -39.92 -5.27 0.88
C GLY A 255 -39.67 -6.35 -0.16
N ASN A 256 -39.77 -5.98 -1.44
CA ASN A 256 -39.51 -6.89 -2.57
C ASN A 256 -38.01 -7.24 -2.61
N TRP A 257 -37.69 -8.53 -2.52
CA TRP A 257 -36.34 -9.01 -2.65
C TRP A 257 -35.87 -8.93 -4.10
N ILE A 258 -34.72 -8.28 -4.33
CA ILE A 258 -34.02 -8.24 -5.62
C ILE A 258 -32.62 -8.79 -5.42
N LYS A 259 -32.22 -9.81 -6.22
CA LYS A 259 -30.84 -10.30 -6.22
C LYS A 259 -29.93 -9.25 -6.84
N VAL A 260 -29.03 -8.69 -6.03
CA VAL A 260 -27.96 -7.78 -6.48
C VAL A 260 -26.67 -8.58 -6.59
N VAL A 261 -26.07 -8.62 -7.79
CA VAL A 261 -24.78 -9.26 -8.02
C VAL A 261 -23.72 -8.52 -7.23
N GLN A 262 -23.02 -9.25 -6.36
CA GLN A 262 -21.96 -8.69 -5.55
C GLN A 262 -20.63 -8.66 -6.32
N ARG A 263 -19.74 -7.75 -5.90
CA ARG A 263 -18.37 -7.66 -6.39
C ARG A 263 -17.40 -8.00 -5.29
N LEU A 264 -16.33 -8.71 -5.65
CA LEU A 264 -15.25 -9.07 -4.76
C LEU A 264 -13.97 -8.36 -5.19
N PRO A 265 -13.26 -7.69 -4.29
CA PRO A 265 -11.96 -7.10 -4.59
C PRO A 265 -10.92 -8.18 -4.86
N VAL A 266 -10.18 -8.00 -5.94
CA VAL A 266 -9.01 -8.82 -6.30
C VAL A 266 -7.80 -7.91 -6.29
N CYS A 267 -6.79 -8.28 -5.50
CA CYS A 267 -5.54 -7.54 -5.39
C CYS A 267 -4.58 -7.95 -6.51
N ILE A 268 -4.10 -6.96 -7.26
CA ILE A 268 -3.22 -7.12 -8.41
C ILE A 268 -1.93 -6.36 -8.14
N GLU A 269 -0.83 -7.08 -8.07
CA GLU A 269 0.50 -6.50 -7.98
C GLU A 269 0.96 -6.06 -9.36
N LEU A 270 1.49 -4.84 -9.47
CA LEU A 270 2.02 -4.27 -10.70
C LEU A 270 3.55 -4.40 -10.76
N ASP A 271 4.08 -4.41 -11.98
CA ASP A 271 5.53 -4.39 -12.19
C ASP A 271 6.15 -3.08 -11.70
N ALA A 272 7.13 -3.18 -10.80
CA ALA A 272 7.76 -2.03 -10.16
C ALA A 272 8.56 -1.17 -11.14
N GLN A 273 9.13 -1.75 -12.20
CA GLN A 273 9.89 -1.02 -13.20
C GLN A 273 8.95 -0.14 -14.04
N GLN A 274 7.81 -0.69 -14.46
CA GLN A 274 6.81 0.08 -15.21
C GLN A 274 6.21 1.22 -14.36
N LEU A 275 6.02 0.99 -13.06
CA LEU A 275 5.58 2.04 -12.12
C LEU A 275 6.60 3.17 -11.96
N ALA A 276 7.91 2.86 -12.07
CA ALA A 276 8.97 3.86 -12.02
C ALA A 276 9.04 4.71 -13.30
N GLU A 277 8.80 4.09 -14.46
CA GLU A 277 8.79 4.77 -15.76
C GLU A 277 7.51 5.60 -15.98
N HIS A 278 6.37 5.06 -15.55
CA HIS A 278 5.05 5.69 -15.67
C HIS A 278 4.34 5.69 -14.32
N PRO A 279 4.59 6.69 -13.46
CA PRO A 279 4.09 6.69 -12.08
C PRO A 279 2.57 6.84 -12.03
N LEU A 280 1.91 5.94 -11.31
CA LEU A 280 0.50 6.02 -10.97
C LEU A 280 0.29 6.75 -9.65
N ARG A 281 -0.96 7.11 -9.36
CA ARG A 281 -1.38 7.75 -8.10
C ARG A 281 -2.54 6.98 -7.51
N ILE A 282 -2.59 6.94 -6.18
CA ILE A 282 -3.70 6.29 -5.45
C ILE A 282 -5.03 6.92 -5.86
N GLY A 283 -6.02 6.08 -6.12
CA GLY A 283 -7.38 6.49 -6.49
C GLY A 283 -7.63 6.68 -7.98
N LEU A 284 -6.61 6.53 -8.85
CA LEU A 284 -6.83 6.54 -10.29
C LEU A 284 -7.63 5.30 -10.71
N SER A 285 -8.57 5.48 -11.63
CA SER A 285 -9.31 4.41 -12.27
C SER A 285 -8.46 3.65 -13.29
N THR A 286 -8.74 2.37 -13.43
CA THR A 286 -8.03 1.49 -14.33
C THR A 286 -8.96 0.46 -14.95
N LEU A 287 -8.64 0.04 -16.17
CA LEU A 287 -9.24 -1.11 -16.82
C LEU A 287 -8.33 -2.32 -16.60
N VAL A 288 -8.89 -3.38 -16.06
CA VAL A 288 -8.16 -4.60 -15.68
C VAL A 288 -8.66 -5.79 -16.49
N LYS A 289 -7.71 -6.51 -17.10
CA LYS A 289 -7.94 -7.78 -17.80
C LYS A 289 -7.10 -8.88 -17.18
N VAL A 290 -7.76 -9.91 -16.68
CA VAL A 290 -7.12 -11.12 -16.12
C VAL A 290 -7.23 -12.24 -17.12
N ASP A 291 -6.11 -12.90 -17.43
CA ASP A 291 -6.10 -14.13 -18.20
C ASP A 291 -6.34 -15.33 -17.27
N THR A 292 -7.52 -15.93 -17.41
CA THR A 292 -7.97 -17.08 -16.60
C THR A 292 -7.81 -18.42 -17.34
N ALA A 293 -6.98 -18.49 -18.37
CA ALA A 293 -6.75 -19.74 -19.13
C ALA A 293 -6.09 -20.82 -18.25
N ASN A 294 -5.15 -20.43 -17.40
CA ASN A 294 -4.54 -21.35 -16.43
C ASN A 294 -5.31 -21.30 -15.11
N VAL A 295 -5.85 -22.43 -14.67
CA VAL A 295 -6.60 -22.57 -13.42
C VAL A 295 -5.85 -23.42 -12.34
N ASP A 296 -4.56 -23.70 -12.54
CA ASP A 296 -3.75 -24.53 -11.63
C ASP A 296 -3.38 -23.82 -10.33
N GLY A 297 -3.50 -22.47 -10.29
CA GLY A 297 -3.24 -21.66 -9.10
C GLY A 297 -4.25 -21.89 -7.98
N LYS A 298 -3.89 -21.48 -6.76
CA LYS A 298 -4.79 -21.51 -5.61
C LYS A 298 -5.82 -20.39 -5.68
N VAL A 299 -7.01 -20.64 -5.14
CA VAL A 299 -8.03 -19.59 -4.95
C VAL A 299 -7.70 -18.73 -3.73
N LEU A 300 -7.21 -19.37 -2.66
CA LEU A 300 -6.81 -18.70 -1.42
C LEU A 300 -5.38 -19.11 -1.05
N SER A 301 -4.63 -18.18 -0.47
CA SER A 301 -3.32 -18.49 0.10
C SER A 301 -3.49 -19.27 1.40
N ASP A 302 -2.83 -20.41 1.51
CA ASP A 302 -2.83 -21.27 2.70
C ASP A 302 -1.49 -21.23 3.45
N ALA A 303 -0.50 -20.51 2.92
CA ALA A 303 0.80 -20.38 3.55
C ALA A 303 0.88 -19.08 4.37
N PRO A 304 1.24 -19.15 5.66
CA PRO A 304 1.52 -17.95 6.44
C PRO A 304 2.77 -17.23 5.88
N ARG A 305 2.78 -15.90 5.93
CA ARG A 305 4.00 -15.15 5.59
C ARG A 305 5.11 -15.46 6.58
N SER A 306 6.31 -15.70 6.08
CA SER A 306 7.51 -15.93 6.89
C SER A 306 8.21 -14.62 7.31
N ALA A 307 7.91 -13.50 6.65
CA ALA A 307 8.48 -12.19 6.93
C ALA A 307 7.38 -11.12 7.05
N PRO A 308 7.62 -9.99 7.74
CA PRO A 308 6.71 -8.85 7.77
C PRO A 308 6.37 -8.39 6.36
N ALA A 309 5.09 -8.05 6.13
CA ALA A 309 4.66 -7.49 4.85
C ALA A 309 5.25 -6.09 4.63
N TYR A 310 5.33 -5.32 5.70
CA TYR A 310 5.88 -3.96 5.73
C TYR A 310 6.64 -3.76 7.03
N GLN A 311 7.77 -3.07 6.97
CA GLN A 311 8.59 -2.71 8.12
C GLN A 311 9.09 -1.28 7.94
N ILE A 312 9.05 -0.50 9.03
CA ILE A 312 9.53 0.88 9.07
C ILE A 312 10.61 0.98 10.14
N ASP A 313 11.86 1.11 9.71
CA ASP A 313 13.00 1.21 10.62
C ASP A 313 13.32 2.66 11.03
N ALA A 314 12.95 3.64 10.19
CA ALA A 314 13.26 5.06 10.40
C ALA A 314 12.64 5.67 11.68
N LEU A 315 11.59 5.06 12.22
CA LEU A 315 10.96 5.51 13.47
C LEU A 315 11.57 4.87 14.71
N THR A 316 12.45 3.89 14.54
CA THR A 316 13.18 3.26 15.64
C THR A 316 14.41 4.09 15.93
N LEU A 317 14.39 4.81 17.07
CA LEU A 317 15.53 5.64 17.49
C LEU A 317 16.65 4.76 18.03
N ASP A 318 17.86 4.96 17.49
CA ASP A 318 19.07 4.34 18.01
C ASP A 318 19.45 4.97 19.36
N LEU A 319 19.47 4.16 20.42
CA LEU A 319 19.84 4.61 21.77
C LEU A 319 21.36 4.63 22.02
N THR A 320 22.17 4.20 21.08
CA THR A 320 23.63 4.19 21.21
C THR A 320 24.21 5.55 21.60
N PRO A 321 23.78 6.69 21.00
CA PRO A 321 24.33 8.00 21.37
C PRO A 321 24.03 8.38 22.82
N VAL A 322 22.81 8.15 23.30
CA VAL A 322 22.49 8.48 24.70
C VAL A 322 23.13 7.52 25.69
N ASN A 323 23.30 6.25 25.36
CA ASN A 323 24.02 5.30 26.20
C ASN A 323 25.50 5.67 26.31
N THR A 324 26.13 6.07 25.21
CA THR A 324 27.52 6.58 25.23
C THR A 324 27.67 7.84 26.10
N LEU A 325 26.68 8.75 26.02
CA LEU A 325 26.64 9.94 26.86
C LEU A 325 26.49 9.56 28.33
N ILE A 326 25.60 8.62 28.68
CA ILE A 326 25.43 8.11 30.05
C ILE A 326 26.74 7.56 30.59
N ASP A 327 27.42 6.70 29.83
CA ASP A 327 28.72 6.13 30.24
C ASP A 327 29.78 7.20 30.44
N THR A 328 29.77 8.23 29.60
CA THR A 328 30.69 9.38 29.74
C THR A 328 30.42 10.16 31.02
N ILE A 329 29.16 10.47 31.32
CA ILE A 329 28.74 11.16 32.54
C ILE A 329 29.11 10.33 33.79
N ILE A 330 28.86 9.01 33.76
CA ILE A 330 29.22 8.14 34.89
C ILE A 330 30.71 8.14 35.12
N ARG A 331 31.53 7.98 34.08
CA ARG A 331 33.01 7.98 34.22
C ARG A 331 33.53 9.31 34.75
N ALA A 332 33.06 10.43 34.21
CA ALA A 332 33.48 11.76 34.61
C ALA A 332 33.11 12.16 36.05
N ASN A 333 32.14 11.48 36.69
CA ASN A 333 31.65 11.78 38.04
C ASN A 333 31.91 10.64 39.05
N ALA A 334 32.60 9.58 38.62
CA ALA A 334 33.03 8.46 39.47
C ALA A 334 34.44 8.65 40.06
N GLU A 335 35.13 9.72 39.66
CA GLU A 335 36.43 10.15 40.21
C GLU A 335 36.18 11.16 41.36
#